data_561c7c4825b68030ec0029a04f598205
#
_entry.id   561c7c4825b68030ec0029a04f598205
#
_cell.length_a   1.000
_cell.length_b   1.000
_cell.length_c   1.000
_cell.angle_alpha   90.00
_cell.angle_beta   90.00
_cell.angle_gamma   90.00
#
_symmetry.space_group_name_H-M   'P 1'
#
loop_
_entity.id
_entity.type
_entity.pdbx_description
1 polymer ?
#
loop_
_entity_poly.entity_id
_entity_poly.type
_entity_poly.pdbx_seq_one_letter_code
_entity_poly.pdbx_strand_id
1 'polypeptide(L)'
;MQKVGDHITLDFIGVSKEYTSLFYEEVINKIAKAAKVGIINIAKYEFSPKGLTIIALLKESHISFHTFPEDKIISFDFFTCGQIHPDVAVDILKNEIEHTSVVYKKLSRDTVHHYPDIYSSDGIQITYIVEEVIKRFTSKQGQFIEILKLKEYGNALFIDNEIQVAENDEELYSSTFVNSSLKLSTSNKSAAIIGGGDGGVVRECIKNGFNYVDWFELDQEVVEVCETYLPKVFKNINKNKNVNCIWGDAFENITSSENEKYDHIFIDLNDDQYCISLAEKNMNEIKRIVKKNGVVTAQVGCKNLKPNQVESWINVLNNHFGNTKMSEIYIPSYDCSWNFVSSINK
;
A
#
# COMPACT_ATOMS: atom_id res chain seq x y z
N MET A 1 -0.24 -14.36 -21.53
CA MET A 1 -0.33 -14.85 -20.13
C MET A 1 -0.66 -16.33 -20.19
N GLN A 2 0.21 -17.19 -19.67
CA GLN A 2 -0.07 -18.64 -19.67
C GLN A 2 -0.59 -19.01 -18.28
N LYS A 3 -1.85 -19.46 -18.21
CA LYS A 3 -2.46 -19.93 -16.97
C LYS A 3 -1.81 -21.27 -16.60
N VAL A 4 -1.33 -21.40 -15.37
CA VAL A 4 -0.77 -22.64 -14.80
C VAL A 4 -1.90 -23.47 -14.18
N GLY A 5 -2.86 -22.82 -13.52
CA GLY A 5 -3.99 -23.48 -12.89
C GLY A 5 -4.74 -22.56 -11.93
N ASP A 6 -5.79 -23.09 -11.31
CA ASP A 6 -6.53 -22.43 -10.24
C ASP A 6 -6.28 -23.13 -8.91
N HIS A 7 -6.14 -22.34 -7.84
CA HIS A 7 -5.99 -22.78 -6.48
C HIS A 7 -7.08 -22.15 -5.62
N ILE A 8 -7.87 -22.95 -4.94
CA ILE A 8 -8.84 -22.47 -3.97
C ILE A 8 -8.49 -22.96 -2.57
N THR A 9 -8.76 -22.12 -1.59
CA THR A 9 -8.72 -22.50 -0.17
C THR A 9 -10.06 -22.18 0.47
N LEU A 10 -10.51 -23.04 1.39
CA LEU A 10 -11.66 -22.81 2.24
C LEU A 10 -11.28 -23.10 3.69
N ASP A 11 -11.53 -22.14 4.57
CA ASP A 11 -11.40 -22.34 5.99
C ASP A 11 -12.81 -22.34 6.59
N PHE A 12 -13.28 -23.50 7.08
CA PHE A 12 -14.54 -23.67 7.77
C PHE A 12 -14.34 -23.38 9.25
N ILE A 13 -15.09 -22.41 9.79
CA ILE A 13 -14.97 -21.91 11.16
C ILE A 13 -16.21 -22.30 11.96
N GLY A 14 -16.02 -22.66 13.24
CA GLY A 14 -17.10 -23.06 14.13
C GLY A 14 -17.60 -24.47 13.86
N VAL A 15 -16.73 -25.35 13.38
CA VAL A 15 -17.02 -26.78 13.15
C VAL A 15 -17.05 -27.49 14.50
N SER A 16 -18.25 -27.91 14.95
CA SER A 16 -18.42 -28.64 16.22
C SER A 16 -18.51 -30.17 16.06
N LYS A 17 -18.79 -30.62 14.85
CA LYS A 17 -18.89 -32.03 14.53
C LYS A 17 -17.53 -32.64 14.18
N GLU A 18 -17.21 -33.76 14.82
CA GLU A 18 -16.04 -34.54 14.46
C GLU A 18 -16.37 -35.45 13.28
N TYR A 19 -15.51 -35.41 12.27
CA TYR A 19 -15.62 -36.23 11.07
C TYR A 19 -14.47 -37.25 11.05
N THR A 20 -14.80 -38.48 10.58
CA THR A 20 -13.82 -39.57 10.47
C THR A 20 -12.93 -39.39 9.24
N SER A 21 -11.78 -40.03 9.21
CA SER A 21 -10.92 -40.04 8.02
C SER A 21 -11.62 -40.57 6.78
N LEU A 22 -12.54 -41.55 6.94
CA LEU A 22 -13.34 -42.11 5.87
C LEU A 22 -14.28 -41.04 5.25
N PHE A 23 -14.89 -40.17 6.07
CA PHE A 23 -15.71 -39.07 5.59
C PHE A 23 -14.93 -38.17 4.61
N TYR A 24 -13.70 -37.77 4.97
CA TYR A 24 -12.88 -36.93 4.10
C TYR A 24 -12.50 -37.65 2.80
N GLU A 25 -12.22 -38.93 2.85
CA GLU A 25 -11.97 -39.74 1.63
C GLU A 25 -13.19 -39.76 0.70
N GLU A 26 -14.41 -39.92 1.27
CA GLU A 26 -15.66 -39.86 0.50
C GLU A 26 -15.90 -38.49 -0.13
N VAL A 27 -15.66 -37.42 0.64
CA VAL A 27 -15.78 -36.03 0.14
C VAL A 27 -14.74 -35.76 -0.96
N ILE A 28 -13.49 -36.17 -0.79
CA ILE A 28 -12.45 -36.06 -1.83
C ILE A 28 -12.91 -36.78 -3.11
N ASN A 29 -13.46 -37.99 -3.01
CA ASN A 29 -13.97 -38.71 -4.17
C ASN A 29 -15.14 -38.00 -4.87
N LYS A 30 -16.06 -37.39 -4.09
CA LYS A 30 -17.15 -36.58 -4.64
C LYS A 30 -16.62 -35.37 -5.41
N ILE A 31 -15.66 -34.66 -4.81
CA ILE A 31 -15.03 -33.47 -5.43
C ILE A 31 -14.28 -33.90 -6.71
N ALA A 32 -13.46 -34.95 -6.64
CA ALA A 32 -12.69 -35.41 -7.78
C ALA A 32 -13.60 -35.81 -8.97
N LYS A 33 -14.71 -36.48 -8.67
CA LYS A 33 -15.72 -36.84 -9.69
C LYS A 33 -16.37 -35.58 -10.31
N ALA A 34 -16.76 -34.61 -9.50
CA ALA A 34 -17.39 -33.37 -9.95
C ALA A 34 -16.43 -32.51 -10.76
N ALA A 35 -15.19 -32.39 -10.33
CA ALA A 35 -14.12 -31.68 -11.03
C ALA A 35 -13.56 -32.42 -12.24
N LYS A 36 -13.92 -33.70 -12.41
CA LYS A 36 -13.39 -34.61 -13.47
C LYS A 36 -11.88 -34.79 -13.40
N VAL A 37 -11.33 -34.89 -12.19
CA VAL A 37 -9.89 -35.13 -11.94
C VAL A 37 -9.65 -36.57 -11.50
N GLY A 38 -8.45 -37.09 -11.78
CA GLY A 38 -8.09 -38.47 -11.48
C GLY A 38 -7.29 -38.58 -10.19
N ILE A 39 -7.81 -39.30 -9.17
CA ILE A 39 -7.07 -39.60 -7.95
C ILE A 39 -6.01 -40.66 -8.24
N ILE A 40 -4.75 -40.40 -7.86
CA ILE A 40 -3.62 -41.34 -7.94
C ILE A 40 -3.44 -42.08 -6.61
N ASN A 41 -3.44 -41.31 -5.52
CA ASN A 41 -3.21 -41.82 -4.16
C ASN A 41 -3.84 -40.90 -3.13
N ILE A 42 -4.20 -41.47 -1.96
CA ILE A 42 -4.62 -40.71 -0.78
C ILE A 42 -3.71 -41.10 0.37
N ALA A 43 -3.06 -40.14 0.99
CA ALA A 43 -2.26 -40.29 2.19
C ALA A 43 -2.89 -39.53 3.35
N LYS A 44 -2.80 -40.08 4.56
CA LYS A 44 -3.34 -39.46 5.76
C LYS A 44 -2.47 -39.64 6.96
N TYR A 45 -2.60 -38.70 7.91
CA TYR A 45 -1.96 -38.79 9.23
C TYR A 45 -2.96 -38.28 10.29
N GLU A 46 -3.21 -39.13 11.28
CA GLU A 46 -4.09 -38.79 12.41
C GLU A 46 -3.23 -38.37 13.60
N PHE A 47 -3.50 -37.19 14.14
CA PHE A 47 -2.78 -36.66 15.29
C PHE A 47 -3.35 -37.17 16.61
N SER A 48 -2.49 -37.32 17.61
CA SER A 48 -2.92 -37.63 18.99
C SER A 48 -2.85 -36.35 19.84
N PRO A 49 -3.90 -36.00 20.62
CA PRO A 49 -5.14 -36.77 20.84
C PRO A 49 -6.17 -36.62 19.73
N LYS A 50 -6.10 -35.58 18.88
CA LYS A 50 -7.08 -35.28 17.83
C LYS A 50 -6.44 -34.54 16.67
N GLY A 51 -7.12 -34.55 15.53
CA GLY A 51 -6.72 -33.87 14.32
C GLY A 51 -6.35 -34.82 13.20
N LEU A 52 -6.49 -34.35 11.97
CA LEU A 52 -6.21 -35.12 10.75
C LEU A 52 -5.57 -34.22 9.70
N THR A 53 -4.55 -34.73 9.05
CA THR A 53 -4.11 -34.25 7.75
C THR A 53 -4.37 -35.34 6.73
N ILE A 54 -5.05 -34.99 5.62
CA ILE A 54 -5.28 -35.92 4.51
C ILE A 54 -5.01 -35.18 3.20
N ILE A 55 -4.30 -35.84 2.30
CA ILE A 55 -3.97 -35.30 0.98
C ILE A 55 -4.23 -36.34 -0.10
N ALA A 56 -4.92 -35.94 -1.14
CA ALA A 56 -5.10 -36.73 -2.36
C ALA A 56 -4.16 -36.17 -3.45
N LEU A 57 -3.25 -37.01 -3.90
CA LEU A 57 -2.48 -36.77 -5.10
C LEU A 57 -3.37 -37.04 -6.31
N LEU A 58 -3.53 -36.01 -7.15
CA LEU A 58 -4.30 -36.10 -8.39
C LEU A 58 -3.36 -36.15 -9.60
N LYS A 59 -3.86 -36.63 -10.72
CA LYS A 59 -3.16 -36.49 -12.02
C LYS A 59 -2.92 -35.01 -12.37
N GLU A 60 -3.84 -34.15 -11.94
CA GLU A 60 -3.87 -32.74 -12.26
C GLU A 60 -3.39 -31.84 -11.11
N SER A 61 -3.02 -32.35 -9.95
CA SER A 61 -2.37 -31.70 -8.83
C SER A 61 -2.72 -32.32 -7.44
N HIS A 62 -3.50 -31.64 -6.56
CA HIS A 62 -3.83 -32.21 -5.24
C HIS A 62 -5.10 -31.58 -4.63
N ILE A 63 -5.66 -32.33 -3.67
CA ILE A 63 -6.66 -31.87 -2.70
C ILE A 63 -6.11 -32.18 -1.31
N SER A 64 -6.26 -31.28 -0.35
CA SER A 64 -5.91 -31.56 1.05
C SER A 64 -6.95 -31.04 2.04
N PHE A 65 -7.00 -31.69 3.20
CA PHE A 65 -7.68 -31.21 4.40
C PHE A 65 -6.71 -31.24 5.59
N HIS A 66 -6.84 -30.20 6.41
CA HIS A 66 -6.21 -30.12 7.73
C HIS A 66 -7.30 -29.79 8.77
N THR A 67 -7.38 -30.56 9.83
CA THR A 67 -8.37 -30.35 10.88
C THR A 67 -7.73 -29.86 12.16
N PHE A 68 -8.33 -28.87 12.79
CA PHE A 68 -7.90 -28.28 14.05
C PHE A 68 -9.10 -28.31 15.02
N PRO A 69 -9.37 -29.49 15.65
CA PRO A 69 -10.57 -29.67 16.47
C PRO A 69 -10.64 -28.74 17.67
N GLU A 70 -9.48 -28.38 18.25
CA GLU A 70 -9.36 -27.46 19.37
C GLU A 70 -9.88 -26.05 19.00
N ASP A 71 -9.57 -25.60 17.79
CA ASP A 71 -9.93 -24.30 17.25
C ASP A 71 -11.28 -24.34 16.51
N LYS A 72 -11.87 -25.52 16.34
CA LYS A 72 -13.09 -25.77 15.56
C LYS A 72 -12.95 -25.31 14.10
N ILE A 73 -11.78 -25.58 13.51
CA ILE A 73 -11.43 -25.20 12.14
C ILE A 73 -11.14 -26.43 11.30
N ILE A 74 -11.62 -26.42 10.04
CA ILE A 74 -11.19 -27.31 8.98
C ILE A 74 -10.69 -26.46 7.82
N SER A 75 -9.43 -26.62 7.46
CA SER A 75 -8.83 -25.99 6.28
C SER A 75 -8.80 -26.94 5.09
N PHE A 76 -9.16 -26.46 3.94
CA PHE A 76 -9.23 -27.20 2.69
C PHE A 76 -8.45 -26.47 1.60
N ASP A 77 -7.72 -27.25 0.82
CA ASP A 77 -6.96 -26.81 -0.35
C ASP A 77 -7.30 -27.65 -1.57
N PHE A 78 -7.52 -27.00 -2.72
CA PHE A 78 -7.64 -27.68 -3.99
C PHE A 78 -6.91 -26.88 -5.08
N PHE A 79 -5.81 -27.43 -5.55
CA PHE A 79 -5.09 -26.91 -6.70
C PHE A 79 -5.28 -27.81 -7.91
N THR A 80 -5.58 -27.22 -9.06
CA THR A 80 -5.68 -27.92 -10.34
C THR A 80 -4.91 -27.19 -11.42
N CYS A 81 -4.22 -27.91 -12.31
CA CYS A 81 -3.66 -27.34 -13.53
C CYS A 81 -4.65 -27.39 -14.70
N GLY A 82 -4.38 -26.53 -15.71
CA GLY A 82 -5.19 -26.48 -16.92
C GLY A 82 -6.53 -25.75 -16.79
N GLN A 83 -7.55 -26.27 -17.48
CA GLN A 83 -8.87 -25.63 -17.56
C GLN A 83 -9.90 -26.24 -16.60
N ILE A 84 -9.44 -26.87 -15.53
CA ILE A 84 -10.31 -27.46 -14.51
C ILE A 84 -10.71 -26.37 -13.52
N HIS A 85 -11.99 -26.32 -13.17
CA HIS A 85 -12.53 -25.34 -12.24
C HIS A 85 -12.67 -25.96 -10.84
N PRO A 86 -11.77 -25.66 -9.88
CA PRO A 86 -11.83 -26.20 -8.53
C PRO A 86 -13.03 -25.70 -7.73
N ASP A 87 -13.70 -24.64 -8.16
CA ASP A 87 -14.85 -24.02 -7.50
C ASP A 87 -16.03 -25.00 -7.28
N VAL A 88 -16.09 -26.07 -8.05
CA VAL A 88 -17.13 -27.13 -7.84
C VAL A 88 -17.04 -27.77 -6.46
N ALA A 89 -15.88 -27.68 -5.79
CA ALA A 89 -15.72 -28.16 -4.43
C ALA A 89 -16.44 -27.29 -3.39
N VAL A 90 -16.64 -25.99 -3.68
CA VAL A 90 -17.18 -25.03 -2.70
C VAL A 90 -18.58 -25.44 -2.23
N ASP A 91 -19.49 -25.70 -3.19
CA ASP A 91 -20.88 -26.05 -2.83
C ASP A 91 -20.97 -27.45 -2.22
N ILE A 92 -20.14 -28.39 -2.68
CA ILE A 92 -20.06 -29.73 -2.10
C ILE A 92 -19.65 -29.61 -0.61
N LEU A 93 -18.58 -28.90 -0.33
CA LEU A 93 -18.04 -28.76 1.02
C LEU A 93 -18.96 -28.00 1.96
N LYS A 94 -19.60 -26.93 1.50
CA LYS A 94 -20.60 -26.18 2.29
C LYS A 94 -21.81 -27.03 2.68
N ASN A 95 -22.17 -28.00 1.87
CA ASN A 95 -23.26 -28.91 2.16
C ASN A 95 -22.87 -30.11 3.04
N GLU A 96 -21.60 -30.55 3.01
CA GLU A 96 -21.13 -31.73 3.73
C GLU A 96 -20.56 -31.38 5.13
N ILE A 97 -20.00 -30.18 5.30
CA ILE A 97 -19.36 -29.76 6.56
C ILE A 97 -20.28 -28.76 7.29
N GLU A 98 -20.71 -29.14 8.50
CA GLU A 98 -21.44 -28.21 9.39
C GLU A 98 -20.50 -27.13 9.91
N HIS A 99 -20.83 -25.86 9.69
CA HIS A 99 -19.98 -24.73 10.03
C HIS A 99 -20.80 -23.49 10.40
N THR A 100 -20.18 -22.53 11.10
CA THR A 100 -20.77 -21.23 11.39
C THR A 100 -20.48 -20.23 10.28
N SER A 101 -19.25 -20.24 9.77
CA SER A 101 -18.82 -19.39 8.68
C SER A 101 -17.74 -20.08 7.82
N VAL A 102 -17.53 -19.59 6.60
CA VAL A 102 -16.48 -20.08 5.72
C VAL A 102 -15.75 -18.92 5.07
N VAL A 103 -14.43 -18.97 5.11
CA VAL A 103 -13.57 -18.04 4.37
C VAL A 103 -13.15 -18.74 3.09
N TYR A 104 -13.46 -18.13 1.95
CA TYR A 104 -13.10 -18.63 0.64
C TYR A 104 -12.08 -17.71 -0.01
N LYS A 105 -11.01 -18.28 -0.57
CA LYS A 105 -10.03 -17.56 -1.39
C LYS A 105 -9.78 -18.32 -2.68
N LYS A 106 -9.60 -17.58 -3.77
CA LYS A 106 -9.21 -18.13 -5.07
C LYS A 106 -7.97 -17.41 -5.59
N LEU A 107 -6.97 -18.18 -5.98
CA LEU A 107 -5.76 -17.71 -6.60
C LEU A 107 -5.64 -18.31 -8.00
N SER A 108 -5.64 -17.49 -9.03
CA SER A 108 -5.23 -17.92 -10.36
C SER A 108 -3.70 -17.98 -10.41
N ARG A 109 -3.15 -19.17 -10.63
CA ARG A 109 -1.71 -19.35 -10.81
C ARG A 109 -1.37 -19.21 -12.29
N ASP A 110 -0.56 -18.23 -12.59
CA ASP A 110 -0.08 -17.93 -13.94
C ASP A 110 1.42 -17.61 -13.93
N THR A 111 1.94 -17.12 -15.05
CA THR A 111 3.35 -16.74 -15.19
C THR A 111 3.62 -15.28 -14.86
N VAL A 112 2.68 -14.61 -14.22
CA VAL A 112 2.76 -13.19 -13.88
C VAL A 112 3.01 -13.04 -12.38
N HIS A 113 3.92 -12.12 -12.02
CA HIS A 113 4.14 -11.77 -10.64
C HIS A 113 3.10 -10.75 -10.20
N HIS A 114 2.19 -11.17 -9.32
CA HIS A 114 1.17 -10.34 -8.69
C HIS A 114 1.70 -9.80 -7.36
N TYR A 115 1.61 -8.49 -7.17
CA TYR A 115 2.03 -7.82 -5.93
C TYR A 115 0.82 -7.08 -5.33
N PRO A 116 0.29 -7.55 -4.19
CA PRO A 116 -0.81 -6.88 -3.52
C PRO A 116 -0.32 -5.64 -2.77
N ASP A 117 -1.02 -4.53 -2.94
CA ASP A 117 -0.84 -3.31 -2.16
C ASP A 117 -1.64 -3.40 -0.86
N ILE A 118 -1.07 -2.89 0.23
CA ILE A 118 -1.77 -2.83 1.51
C ILE A 118 -2.65 -1.59 1.67
N TYR A 119 -2.45 -0.54 0.85
CA TYR A 119 -3.30 0.64 0.85
C TYR A 119 -4.62 0.35 0.16
N SER A 120 -5.55 -0.21 0.92
CA SER A 120 -6.86 -0.58 0.42
C SER A 120 -7.94 -0.23 1.45
N SER A 121 -9.20 -0.16 0.99
CA SER A 121 -10.35 -0.12 1.89
C SER A 121 -10.84 -1.53 2.21
N ASP A 122 -11.70 -1.66 3.23
CA ASP A 122 -12.38 -2.91 3.51
C ASP A 122 -13.14 -3.40 2.26
N GLY A 123 -12.77 -4.58 1.78
CA GLY A 123 -13.41 -5.22 0.64
C GLY A 123 -12.80 -4.90 -0.73
N ILE A 124 -11.76 -4.06 -0.82
CA ILE A 124 -11.03 -3.79 -2.06
C ILE A 124 -9.55 -4.04 -1.83
N GLN A 125 -8.93 -4.82 -2.71
CA GLN A 125 -7.48 -5.04 -2.74
C GLN A 125 -6.93 -4.70 -4.13
N ILE A 126 -6.00 -3.76 -4.20
CA ILE A 126 -5.27 -3.43 -5.42
C ILE A 126 -4.12 -4.44 -5.57
N THR A 127 -3.89 -4.90 -6.80
CA THR A 127 -2.79 -5.82 -7.09
C THR A 127 -2.10 -5.38 -8.37
N TYR A 128 -0.80 -5.15 -8.29
CA TYR A 128 0.03 -4.76 -9.43
C TYR A 128 0.62 -5.97 -10.14
N ILE A 129 0.79 -5.85 -11.46
CA ILE A 129 1.57 -6.78 -12.26
C ILE A 129 3.01 -6.27 -12.30
N VAL A 130 3.91 -7.05 -11.70
CA VAL A 130 5.34 -6.73 -11.62
C VAL A 130 6.08 -7.44 -12.74
N GLU A 131 6.80 -6.67 -13.58
CA GLU A 131 7.69 -7.21 -14.61
C GLU A 131 9.05 -7.58 -14.04
N GLU A 132 9.56 -6.79 -13.08
CA GLU A 132 10.88 -6.97 -12.51
C GLU A 132 10.93 -6.45 -11.06
N VAL A 133 11.63 -7.18 -10.20
CA VAL A 133 12.03 -6.71 -8.87
C VAL A 133 13.44 -6.15 -9.00
N ILE A 134 13.55 -4.81 -9.03
CA ILE A 134 14.81 -4.12 -9.27
C ILE A 134 15.66 -4.08 -8.00
N LYS A 135 15.06 -3.75 -6.85
CA LYS A 135 15.76 -3.62 -5.57
C LYS A 135 14.84 -3.94 -4.40
N ARG A 136 15.39 -4.56 -3.36
CA ARG A 136 14.74 -4.80 -2.06
C ARG A 136 15.75 -4.72 -0.94
N PHE A 137 15.41 -4.02 0.12
CA PHE A 137 16.22 -3.97 1.34
C PHE A 137 15.42 -3.35 2.50
N THR A 138 15.93 -3.51 3.71
CA THR A 138 15.45 -2.77 4.87
C THR A 138 16.40 -1.62 5.13
N SER A 139 15.87 -0.41 5.21
CA SER A 139 16.68 0.79 5.45
C SER A 139 17.17 0.87 6.91
N LYS A 140 18.10 1.77 7.18
CA LYS A 140 18.58 2.04 8.55
C LYS A 140 17.48 2.57 9.47
N GLN A 141 16.43 3.15 8.91
CA GLN A 141 15.23 3.59 9.64
C GLN A 141 14.25 2.45 9.92
N GLY A 142 14.52 1.24 9.40
CA GLY A 142 13.72 0.04 9.62
C GLY A 142 12.59 -0.16 8.62
N GLN A 143 12.46 0.68 7.59
CA GLN A 143 11.45 0.56 6.55
C GLN A 143 11.86 -0.49 5.50
N PHE A 144 10.92 -1.32 5.07
CA PHE A 144 11.15 -2.25 3.96
C PHE A 144 10.90 -1.55 2.63
N ILE A 145 11.97 -1.31 1.90
CA ILE A 145 11.98 -0.54 0.66
C ILE A 145 12.08 -1.47 -0.54
N GLU A 146 11.23 -1.27 -1.53
CA GLU A 146 11.23 -2.00 -2.78
C GLU A 146 11.14 -1.05 -3.97
N ILE A 147 11.96 -1.30 -4.98
CA ILE A 147 11.81 -0.71 -6.31
C ILE A 147 11.36 -1.83 -7.24
N LEU A 148 10.14 -1.70 -7.74
CA LEU A 148 9.51 -2.66 -8.63
C LEU A 148 9.25 -2.01 -10.00
N LYS A 149 9.48 -2.74 -11.09
CA LYS A 149 9.03 -2.32 -12.41
C LYS A 149 7.63 -2.86 -12.64
N LEU A 150 6.68 -1.95 -12.64
CA LEU A 150 5.28 -2.26 -12.89
C LEU A 150 4.98 -2.22 -14.39
N LYS A 151 4.12 -3.10 -14.86
CA LYS A 151 3.79 -3.24 -16.28
C LYS A 151 3.23 -1.95 -16.90
N GLU A 152 2.35 -1.26 -16.21
CA GLU A 152 1.65 -0.07 -16.74
C GLU A 152 2.28 1.25 -16.24
N TYR A 153 2.92 1.24 -15.05
CA TYR A 153 3.30 2.46 -14.36
C TYR A 153 4.81 2.74 -14.33
N GLY A 154 5.63 1.86 -14.96
CA GLY A 154 7.09 2.01 -14.94
C GLY A 154 7.71 1.61 -13.61
N ASN A 155 8.86 2.21 -13.27
CA ASN A 155 9.46 1.95 -11.97
C ASN A 155 8.66 2.63 -10.87
N ALA A 156 8.47 1.91 -9.76
CA ALA A 156 7.70 2.38 -8.62
C ALA A 156 8.42 2.08 -7.31
N LEU A 157 8.30 3.00 -6.36
CA LEU A 157 8.74 2.84 -4.98
C LEU A 157 7.61 2.29 -4.14
N PHE A 158 7.91 1.25 -3.38
CA PHE A 158 7.06 0.73 -2.31
C PHE A 158 7.81 0.83 -0.99
N ILE A 159 7.12 1.25 0.06
CA ILE A 159 7.61 1.25 1.45
C ILE A 159 6.62 0.44 2.28
N ASP A 160 7.11 -0.57 2.99
CA ASP A 160 6.30 -1.46 3.84
C ASP A 160 5.09 -2.05 3.11
N ASN A 161 5.27 -2.46 1.84
CA ASN A 161 4.30 -3.00 0.89
C ASN A 161 3.21 -2.02 0.41
N GLU A 162 3.37 -0.74 0.63
CA GLU A 162 2.48 0.31 0.15
C GLU A 162 3.16 1.12 -0.96
N ILE A 163 2.45 1.34 -2.08
CA ILE A 163 2.98 2.17 -3.17
C ILE A 163 3.11 3.62 -2.71
N GLN A 164 4.29 4.20 -2.94
CA GLN A 164 4.56 5.60 -2.63
C GLN A 164 4.56 6.48 -3.87
N VAL A 165 5.13 5.98 -4.97
CA VAL A 165 5.25 6.71 -6.23
C VAL A 165 5.47 5.76 -7.39
N ALA A 166 4.94 6.09 -8.57
CA ALA A 166 5.23 5.42 -9.83
C ALA A 166 5.61 6.43 -10.92
N GLU A 167 6.68 6.15 -11.69
CA GLU A 167 7.29 7.11 -12.62
C GLU A 167 6.36 7.67 -13.69
N ASN A 168 5.34 6.90 -14.10
CA ASN A 168 4.53 7.27 -15.27
C ASN A 168 3.39 8.24 -14.93
N ASP A 169 3.01 8.37 -13.66
CA ASP A 169 1.91 9.25 -13.25
C ASP A 169 2.22 10.13 -12.03
N GLU A 170 3.42 10.02 -11.46
CA GLU A 170 3.88 10.81 -10.31
C GLU A 170 3.69 12.33 -10.53
N GLU A 171 3.93 12.84 -11.76
CA GLU A 171 3.78 14.28 -12.05
C GLU A 171 2.37 14.79 -11.75
N LEU A 172 1.33 13.95 -11.84
CA LEU A 172 -0.03 14.32 -11.46
C LEU A 172 -0.12 14.68 -9.98
N TYR A 173 0.49 13.85 -9.13
CA TYR A 173 0.57 14.07 -7.69
C TYR A 173 1.36 15.33 -7.36
N SER A 174 2.64 15.37 -7.69
CA SER A 174 3.55 16.44 -7.27
C SER A 174 3.17 17.80 -7.85
N SER A 175 2.76 17.85 -9.13
CA SER A 175 2.32 19.11 -9.73
C SER A 175 1.03 19.64 -9.09
N THR A 176 0.06 18.75 -8.77
CA THR A 176 -1.17 19.17 -8.10
C THR A 176 -0.90 19.66 -6.69
N PHE A 177 -0.02 18.97 -5.96
CA PHE A 177 0.38 19.34 -4.62
C PHE A 177 0.97 20.76 -4.58
N VAL A 178 1.99 21.03 -5.39
CA VAL A 178 2.65 22.34 -5.46
C VAL A 178 1.67 23.42 -5.97
N ASN A 179 0.91 23.14 -7.03
CA ASN A 179 -0.06 24.08 -7.58
C ASN A 179 -1.21 24.40 -6.62
N SER A 180 -1.59 23.47 -5.73
CA SER A 180 -2.60 23.72 -4.69
C SER A 180 -2.17 24.83 -3.74
N SER A 181 -0.90 24.89 -3.41
CA SER A 181 -0.29 25.96 -2.61
C SER A 181 -0.17 27.27 -3.40
N LEU A 182 0.35 27.21 -4.64
CA LEU A 182 0.59 28.39 -5.49
C LEU A 182 -0.72 29.13 -5.89
N LYS A 183 -1.85 28.45 -5.91
CA LYS A 183 -3.16 29.07 -6.13
C LYS A 183 -3.57 30.00 -4.98
N LEU A 184 -2.99 29.85 -3.79
CA LEU A 184 -3.32 30.65 -2.61
C LEU A 184 -2.32 31.78 -2.34
N SER A 185 -1.10 31.68 -2.84
CA SER A 185 -0.07 32.72 -2.74
C SER A 185 0.75 32.76 -4.01
N THR A 186 1.03 33.98 -4.49
CA THR A 186 1.85 34.20 -5.67
C THR A 186 3.35 34.33 -5.34
N SER A 187 3.73 34.35 -4.06
CA SER A 187 5.13 34.33 -3.65
C SER A 187 5.68 32.91 -3.74
N ASN A 188 6.73 32.70 -4.52
CA ASN A 188 7.42 31.41 -4.68
C ASN A 188 8.92 31.51 -4.39
N LYS A 189 9.31 32.36 -3.43
CA LYS A 189 10.73 32.59 -3.14
C LYS A 189 11.36 31.49 -2.32
N SER A 190 10.63 30.94 -1.33
CA SER A 190 11.16 29.94 -0.41
C SER A 190 10.13 28.86 -0.06
N ALA A 191 10.58 27.60 0.00
CA ALA A 191 9.77 26.49 0.44
C ALA A 191 10.50 25.65 1.50
N ALA A 192 9.72 25.03 2.40
CA ALA A 192 10.13 23.89 3.20
C ALA A 192 9.32 22.68 2.75
N ILE A 193 9.97 21.53 2.58
CA ILE A 193 9.34 20.26 2.27
C ILE A 193 9.66 19.32 3.43
N ILE A 194 8.63 18.77 4.06
CA ILE A 194 8.72 17.85 5.19
C ILE A 194 8.36 16.46 4.68
N GLY A 195 9.34 15.56 4.55
CA GLY A 195 9.21 14.27 3.90
C GLY A 195 9.35 14.36 2.38
N GLY A 196 8.64 13.52 1.64
CA GLY A 196 8.68 13.48 0.18
C GLY A 196 10.00 12.97 -0.38
N GLY A 197 10.51 11.87 0.19
CA GLY A 197 11.81 11.26 -0.14
C GLY A 197 11.99 10.85 -1.60
N ASP A 198 10.90 10.73 -2.37
CA ASP A 198 10.96 10.47 -3.82
C ASP A 198 11.48 11.67 -4.63
N GLY A 199 11.37 12.90 -4.08
CA GLY A 199 11.86 14.13 -4.70
C GLY A 199 10.89 14.80 -5.67
N GLY A 200 9.71 14.25 -5.94
CA GLY A 200 8.75 14.80 -6.91
C GLY A 200 8.31 16.23 -6.57
N VAL A 201 7.98 16.48 -5.29
CA VAL A 201 7.60 17.82 -4.81
C VAL A 201 8.76 18.81 -4.91
N VAL A 202 9.99 18.35 -4.62
CA VAL A 202 11.23 19.16 -4.80
C VAL A 202 11.39 19.56 -6.26
N ARG A 203 11.26 18.60 -7.18
CA ARG A 203 11.32 18.85 -8.62
C ARG A 203 10.28 19.88 -9.06
N GLU A 204 9.04 19.76 -8.61
CA GLU A 204 7.98 20.71 -8.97
C GLU A 204 8.22 22.10 -8.38
N CYS A 205 8.79 22.23 -7.18
CA CYS A 205 9.23 23.52 -6.64
C CYS A 205 10.30 24.16 -7.54
N ILE A 206 11.30 23.40 -7.96
CA ILE A 206 12.34 23.88 -8.90
C ILE A 206 11.71 24.34 -10.22
N LYS A 207 10.82 23.54 -10.81
CA LYS A 207 10.12 23.83 -12.07
C LYS A 207 9.28 25.10 -11.98
N ASN A 208 8.68 25.37 -10.83
CA ASN A 208 7.89 26.60 -10.56
C ASN A 208 8.76 27.80 -10.12
N GLY A 209 10.08 27.72 -10.18
CA GLY A 209 11.00 28.84 -9.97
C GLY A 209 11.19 29.22 -8.52
N PHE A 210 11.07 28.31 -7.58
CA PHE A 210 11.45 28.57 -6.20
C PHE A 210 12.95 28.85 -6.10
N ASN A 211 13.29 29.95 -5.43
CA ASN A 211 14.67 30.41 -5.29
C ASN A 211 15.45 29.68 -4.20
N TYR A 212 14.70 29.06 -3.26
CA TYR A 212 15.26 28.39 -2.11
C TYR A 212 14.30 27.31 -1.62
N VAL A 213 14.81 26.09 -1.44
CA VAL A 213 14.04 24.92 -0.95
C VAL A 213 14.87 24.21 0.11
N ASP A 214 14.38 24.20 1.34
CA ASP A 214 14.86 23.28 2.38
C ASP A 214 14.03 22.01 2.33
N TRP A 215 14.70 20.88 2.14
CA TRP A 215 14.09 19.56 2.07
C TRP A 215 14.49 18.74 3.27
N PHE A 216 13.55 18.54 4.19
CA PHE A 216 13.75 17.80 5.43
C PHE A 216 13.32 16.36 5.23
N GLU A 217 14.26 15.42 5.22
CA GLU A 217 13.99 14.01 4.96
C GLU A 217 14.68 13.12 6.00
N LEU A 218 13.91 12.15 6.50
CA LEU A 218 14.34 11.22 7.54
C LEU A 218 15.27 10.15 6.98
N ASP A 219 14.90 9.55 5.84
CA ASP A 219 15.55 8.38 5.28
C ASP A 219 16.35 8.70 4.02
N GLN A 220 17.64 8.92 4.21
CA GLN A 220 18.56 9.16 3.10
C GLN A 220 18.58 8.01 2.08
N GLU A 221 18.36 6.75 2.52
CA GLU A 221 18.40 5.60 1.61
C GLU A 221 17.20 5.56 0.65
N VAL A 222 16.04 6.13 1.07
CA VAL A 222 14.89 6.35 0.17
C VAL A 222 15.27 7.32 -0.94
N VAL A 223 15.89 8.44 -0.59
CA VAL A 223 16.34 9.44 -1.58
C VAL A 223 17.34 8.86 -2.56
N GLU A 224 18.35 8.11 -2.07
CA GLU A 224 19.39 7.49 -2.90
C GLU A 224 18.84 6.47 -3.90
N VAL A 225 17.84 5.66 -3.49
CA VAL A 225 17.23 4.71 -4.43
C VAL A 225 16.31 5.39 -5.42
N CYS A 226 15.58 6.44 -5.03
CA CYS A 226 14.76 7.24 -5.94
C CYS A 226 15.63 7.96 -6.97
N GLU A 227 16.75 8.56 -6.55
CA GLU A 227 17.73 9.15 -7.49
C GLU A 227 18.23 8.13 -8.52
N THR A 228 18.52 6.92 -8.06
CA THR A 228 19.11 5.88 -8.90
C THR A 228 18.11 5.24 -9.85
N TYR A 229 16.91 4.93 -9.35
CA TYR A 229 15.97 4.05 -10.05
C TYR A 229 14.69 4.75 -10.54
N LEU A 230 14.43 6.00 -10.10
CA LEU A 230 13.31 6.83 -10.54
C LEU A 230 13.80 8.14 -11.19
N PRO A 231 14.64 8.06 -12.24
CA PRO A 231 15.31 9.24 -12.80
C PRO A 231 14.36 10.26 -13.41
N LYS A 232 13.14 9.88 -13.77
CA LYS A 232 12.12 10.83 -14.26
C LYS A 232 11.59 11.70 -13.12
N VAL A 233 11.35 11.09 -11.95
CA VAL A 233 10.89 11.77 -10.74
C VAL A 233 12.00 12.69 -10.22
N PHE A 234 13.22 12.17 -10.12
CA PHE A 234 14.38 12.85 -9.52
C PHE A 234 15.09 13.86 -10.44
N LYS A 235 14.50 14.19 -11.57
CA LYS A 235 15.12 15.01 -12.62
C LYS A 235 15.55 16.40 -12.13
N ASN A 236 16.84 16.72 -12.31
CA ASN A 236 17.47 18.03 -12.04
C ASN A 236 17.61 18.43 -10.56
N ILE A 237 17.28 17.58 -9.60
CA ILE A 237 17.33 17.92 -8.16
C ILE A 237 18.78 18.13 -7.72
N ASN A 238 19.67 17.16 -7.90
CA ASN A 238 21.07 17.20 -7.42
C ASN A 238 21.93 18.29 -8.03
N LYS A 239 21.53 18.84 -9.16
CA LYS A 239 22.27 19.91 -9.84
C LYS A 239 21.78 21.30 -9.43
N ASN A 240 20.73 21.38 -8.62
CA ASN A 240 20.13 22.64 -8.25
C ASN A 240 20.70 23.16 -6.94
N LYS A 241 21.46 24.26 -7.03
CA LYS A 241 22.08 24.91 -5.87
C LYS A 241 21.10 25.54 -4.89
N ASN A 242 19.82 25.65 -5.29
CA ASN A 242 18.77 26.24 -4.48
C ASN A 242 18.08 25.21 -3.57
N VAL A 243 18.44 23.93 -3.69
CA VAL A 243 17.90 22.83 -2.84
C VAL A 243 18.93 22.49 -1.78
N ASN A 244 18.50 22.56 -0.53
CA ASN A 244 19.28 22.17 0.64
C ASN A 244 18.60 20.98 1.30
N CYS A 245 19.21 19.80 1.24
CA CYS A 245 18.70 18.59 1.87
C CYS A 245 19.18 18.54 3.33
N ILE A 246 18.23 18.38 4.26
CA ILE A 246 18.47 18.37 5.72
C ILE A 246 18.02 17.00 6.23
N TRP A 247 19.00 16.19 6.60
CA TRP A 247 18.76 14.81 7.03
C TRP A 247 18.35 14.70 8.50
N GLY A 248 17.45 13.77 8.78
CA GLY A 248 16.97 13.42 10.12
C GLY A 248 15.54 13.85 10.38
N ASP A 249 15.11 13.76 11.63
CA ASP A 249 13.73 14.13 12.01
C ASP A 249 13.43 15.59 11.61
N ALA A 250 12.49 15.76 10.71
CA ALA A 250 12.09 17.06 10.18
C ALA A 250 11.59 17.98 11.29
N PHE A 251 10.85 17.46 12.28
CA PHE A 251 10.26 18.25 13.34
C PHE A 251 11.30 18.69 14.39
N GLU A 252 12.38 17.95 14.58
CA GLU A 252 13.53 18.41 15.35
C GLU A 252 14.28 19.49 14.57
N ASN A 253 14.53 19.27 13.29
CA ASN A 253 15.33 20.15 12.45
C ASN A 253 14.68 21.52 12.23
N ILE A 254 13.34 21.59 12.03
CA ILE A 254 12.64 22.88 11.83
C ILE A 254 12.70 23.81 13.04
N THR A 255 12.99 23.29 14.25
CA THR A 255 13.15 24.13 15.45
C THR A 255 14.29 25.12 15.32
N SER A 256 15.32 24.79 14.55
CA SER A 256 16.47 25.65 14.27
C SER A 256 16.24 26.66 13.14
N SER A 257 15.10 26.55 12.42
CA SER A 257 14.77 27.48 11.34
C SER A 257 14.35 28.85 11.90
N GLU A 258 14.67 29.91 11.15
CA GLU A 258 14.26 31.27 11.49
C GLU A 258 12.74 31.43 11.42
N ASN A 259 12.19 32.37 12.19
CA ASN A 259 10.79 32.74 12.11
C ASN A 259 10.46 33.31 10.72
N GLU A 260 9.25 33.04 10.23
CA GLU A 260 8.76 33.57 8.97
C GLU A 260 9.74 33.39 7.78
N LYS A 261 10.40 32.22 7.72
CA LYS A 261 11.40 31.91 6.70
C LYS A 261 10.77 31.52 5.34
N TYR A 262 9.67 30.76 5.36
CA TYR A 262 9.14 30.12 4.16
C TYR A 262 7.85 30.77 3.67
N ASP A 263 7.76 30.96 2.35
CA ASP A 263 6.51 31.34 1.68
C ASP A 263 5.53 30.16 1.60
N HIS A 264 6.08 28.94 1.42
CA HIS A 264 5.32 27.69 1.34
C HIS A 264 5.93 26.61 2.22
N ILE A 265 5.07 25.83 2.86
CA ILE A 265 5.46 24.59 3.55
C ILE A 265 4.62 23.45 2.97
N PHE A 266 5.29 22.41 2.51
CA PHE A 266 4.68 21.18 2.02
C PHE A 266 4.90 20.07 3.04
N ILE A 267 3.83 19.44 3.51
CA ILE A 267 3.88 18.30 4.43
C ILE A 267 3.55 17.05 3.61
N ASP A 268 4.58 16.30 3.27
CA ASP A 268 4.54 15.11 2.42
C ASP A 268 4.95 13.87 3.22
N LEU A 269 4.18 13.60 4.24
CA LEU A 269 4.32 12.45 5.14
C LEU A 269 3.24 11.41 4.83
N ASN A 270 3.38 10.20 5.35
CA ASN A 270 2.31 9.21 5.30
C ASN A 270 1.02 9.77 5.93
N ASP A 271 -0.12 9.36 5.41
CA ASP A 271 -1.44 9.81 5.84
C ASP A 271 -2.01 9.00 7.01
N ASP A 272 -1.19 8.18 7.68
CA ASP A 272 -1.57 7.42 8.84
C ASP A 272 -1.78 8.29 10.11
N GLN A 273 -2.47 7.73 11.10
CA GLN A 273 -2.81 8.45 12.33
C GLN A 273 -1.57 8.87 13.14
N TYR A 274 -0.46 8.14 13.03
CA TYR A 274 0.78 8.48 13.72
C TYR A 274 1.38 9.76 13.13
N CYS A 275 1.51 9.85 11.81
CA CYS A 275 2.03 11.03 11.11
C CYS A 275 1.13 12.26 11.31
N ILE A 276 -0.20 12.08 11.30
CA ILE A 276 -1.15 13.16 11.61
C ILE A 276 -0.92 13.71 13.03
N SER A 277 -0.83 12.84 14.02
CA SER A 277 -0.61 13.24 15.42
C SER A 277 0.76 13.91 15.63
N LEU A 278 1.78 13.43 14.92
CA LEU A 278 3.11 14.02 14.94
C LEU A 278 3.12 15.43 14.34
N ALA A 279 2.46 15.63 13.19
CA ALA A 279 2.30 16.93 12.58
C ALA A 279 1.51 17.89 13.48
N GLU A 280 0.40 17.44 14.07
CA GLU A 280 -0.43 18.25 14.98
C GLU A 280 0.39 18.75 16.17
N LYS A 281 1.16 17.88 16.81
CA LYS A 281 2.05 18.23 17.94
C LYS A 281 3.05 19.33 17.58
N ASN A 282 3.52 19.36 16.33
CA ASN A 282 4.53 20.29 15.84
C ASN A 282 3.97 21.47 15.05
N MET A 283 2.65 21.62 14.97
CA MET A 283 2.01 22.64 14.13
C MET A 283 2.33 24.07 14.56
N ASN A 284 2.64 24.32 15.84
CA ASN A 284 3.09 25.63 16.30
C ASN A 284 4.46 26.01 15.72
N GLU A 285 5.38 25.07 15.56
CA GLU A 285 6.67 25.28 14.92
C GLU A 285 6.48 25.54 13.41
N ILE A 286 5.62 24.75 12.75
CA ILE A 286 5.26 24.99 11.35
C ILE A 286 4.69 26.40 11.18
N LYS A 287 3.80 26.83 12.09
CA LYS A 287 3.23 28.18 12.08
C LYS A 287 4.27 29.27 12.32
N ARG A 288 5.27 29.03 13.14
CA ARG A 288 6.35 29.96 13.42
C ARG A 288 7.24 30.22 12.20
N ILE A 289 7.58 29.17 11.46
CA ILE A 289 8.50 29.25 10.33
C ILE A 289 7.86 29.66 9.00
N VAL A 290 6.54 29.50 8.86
CA VAL A 290 5.81 30.01 7.69
C VAL A 290 5.57 31.52 7.82
N LYS A 291 5.82 32.26 6.75
CA LYS A 291 5.61 33.72 6.71
C LYS A 291 4.14 34.08 6.91
N LYS A 292 3.91 35.29 7.37
CA LYS A 292 2.57 35.87 7.28
C LYS A 292 2.10 35.90 5.82
N ASN A 293 0.87 35.43 5.57
CA ASN A 293 0.30 35.15 4.26
C ASN A 293 0.99 34.03 3.47
N GLY A 294 1.93 33.32 4.07
CA GLY A 294 2.47 32.08 3.52
C GLY A 294 1.47 30.94 3.59
N VAL A 295 1.71 29.87 2.87
CA VAL A 295 0.79 28.74 2.71
C VAL A 295 1.38 27.47 3.28
N VAL A 296 0.59 26.72 4.04
CA VAL A 296 0.89 25.35 4.44
C VAL A 296 -0.03 24.43 3.65
N THR A 297 0.54 23.45 2.98
CA THR A 297 -0.20 22.44 2.23
C THR A 297 0.25 21.05 2.67
N ALA A 298 -0.70 20.17 2.97
CA ALA A 298 -0.44 18.77 3.32
C ALA A 298 -1.08 17.85 2.28
N GLN A 299 -0.38 16.76 1.96
CA GLN A 299 -1.03 15.59 1.40
C GLN A 299 -1.87 14.95 2.50
N VAL A 300 -3.05 14.43 2.16
CA VAL A 300 -3.99 13.94 3.17
C VAL A 300 -4.63 12.59 2.80
N GLY A 301 -4.15 11.96 1.74
CA GLY A 301 -4.61 10.67 1.29
C GLY A 301 -5.89 10.68 0.45
N CYS A 302 -6.48 9.52 0.31
CA CYS A 302 -7.68 9.30 -0.48
C CYS A 302 -8.95 9.39 0.39
N LYS A 303 -9.76 10.41 0.18
CA LYS A 303 -11.00 10.62 0.96
C LYS A 303 -11.99 9.45 0.84
N ASN A 304 -12.03 8.79 -0.32
CA ASN A 304 -12.96 7.68 -0.54
C ASN A 304 -12.55 6.41 0.21
N LEU A 305 -11.23 6.20 0.39
CA LEU A 305 -10.69 5.03 1.07
C LEU A 305 -10.49 5.28 2.57
N LYS A 306 -10.04 6.47 2.94
CA LYS A 306 -9.62 6.85 4.30
C LYS A 306 -10.29 8.16 4.77
N PRO A 307 -11.64 8.28 4.77
CA PRO A 307 -12.33 9.55 5.05
C PRO A 307 -11.99 10.14 6.42
N ASN A 308 -11.84 9.31 7.44
CA ASN A 308 -11.52 9.77 8.80
C ASN A 308 -10.12 10.39 8.91
N GLN A 309 -9.14 9.87 8.17
CA GLN A 309 -7.79 10.42 8.14
C GLN A 309 -7.76 11.77 7.44
N VAL A 310 -8.45 11.88 6.29
CA VAL A 310 -8.60 13.15 5.56
C VAL A 310 -9.26 14.21 6.44
N GLU A 311 -10.32 13.85 7.17
CA GLU A 311 -11.01 14.75 8.10
C GLU A 311 -10.08 15.17 9.25
N SER A 312 -9.29 14.26 9.80
CA SER A 312 -8.31 14.57 10.84
C SER A 312 -7.28 15.61 10.37
N TRP A 313 -6.72 15.45 9.17
CA TRP A 313 -5.82 16.45 8.59
C TRP A 313 -6.47 17.82 8.38
N ILE A 314 -7.71 17.83 7.87
CA ILE A 314 -8.49 19.08 7.71
C ILE A 314 -8.65 19.77 9.05
N ASN A 315 -8.97 19.04 10.11
CA ASN A 315 -9.15 19.56 11.45
C ASN A 315 -7.85 20.14 12.01
N VAL A 316 -6.71 19.43 11.85
CA VAL A 316 -5.40 19.91 12.27
C VAL A 316 -5.06 21.24 11.62
N LEU A 317 -5.20 21.37 10.30
CA LEU A 317 -4.92 22.63 9.60
C LEU A 317 -5.93 23.73 9.93
N ASN A 318 -7.22 23.42 10.05
CA ASN A 318 -8.25 24.39 10.42
C ASN A 318 -8.04 24.98 11.83
N ASN A 319 -7.65 24.15 12.79
CA ASN A 319 -7.42 24.58 14.16
C ASN A 319 -6.27 25.58 14.27
N HIS A 320 -5.25 25.48 13.42
CA HIS A 320 -4.06 26.33 13.49
C HIS A 320 -4.06 27.49 12.52
N PHE A 321 -4.64 27.35 11.33
CA PHE A 321 -4.59 28.36 10.26
C PHE A 321 -5.98 28.86 9.83
N GLY A 322 -7.04 28.04 10.03
CA GLY A 322 -8.38 28.33 9.55
C GLY A 322 -8.54 28.25 8.02
N ASN A 323 -9.80 28.19 7.55
CA ASN A 323 -10.15 28.29 6.13
C ASN A 323 -9.33 27.40 5.18
N THR A 324 -9.33 26.10 5.42
CA THR A 324 -8.68 25.12 4.53
C THR A 324 -9.36 25.07 3.16
N LYS A 325 -8.55 24.86 2.12
CA LYS A 325 -9.00 24.53 0.77
C LYS A 325 -8.49 23.19 0.36
N MET A 326 -9.37 22.34 -0.15
CA MET A 326 -9.03 21.00 -0.65
C MET A 326 -8.88 21.04 -2.17
N SER A 327 -7.87 20.35 -2.67
CA SER A 327 -7.64 20.03 -4.08
C SER A 327 -7.60 18.53 -4.24
N GLU A 328 -8.01 18.02 -5.40
CA GLU A 328 -8.11 16.61 -5.68
C GLU A 328 -7.55 16.31 -7.08
N ILE A 329 -6.93 15.14 -7.23
CA ILE A 329 -6.47 14.59 -8.51
C ILE A 329 -6.55 13.06 -8.48
N TYR A 330 -7.07 12.45 -9.53
CA TYR A 330 -7.04 11.01 -9.70
C TYR A 330 -5.63 10.56 -10.09
N ILE A 331 -5.07 9.62 -9.31
CA ILE A 331 -3.77 9.01 -9.56
C ILE A 331 -4.00 7.57 -10.03
N PRO A 332 -3.71 7.26 -11.30
CA PRO A 332 -3.98 5.94 -11.87
C PRO A 332 -3.29 4.79 -11.14
N SER A 333 -2.03 4.98 -10.71
CA SER A 333 -1.29 3.94 -9.99
C SER A 333 -1.84 3.67 -8.59
N TYR A 334 -2.56 4.61 -7.97
CA TYR A 334 -3.23 4.42 -6.69
C TYR A 334 -4.69 3.98 -6.83
N ASP A 335 -5.22 4.01 -8.06
CA ASP A 335 -6.64 3.79 -8.39
C ASP A 335 -7.60 4.60 -7.51
N CYS A 336 -7.22 5.81 -7.15
CA CYS A 336 -8.04 6.69 -6.32
C CYS A 336 -7.77 8.18 -6.56
N SER A 337 -8.74 9.01 -6.12
CA SER A 337 -8.58 10.47 -6.08
C SER A 337 -7.82 10.88 -4.83
N TRP A 338 -6.60 11.37 -5.01
CA TRP A 338 -5.74 11.86 -3.93
C TRP A 338 -6.05 13.31 -3.57
N ASN A 339 -5.94 13.64 -2.31
CA ASN A 339 -6.38 14.94 -1.80
C ASN A 339 -5.21 15.69 -1.15
N PHE A 340 -5.22 17.02 -1.36
CA PHE A 340 -4.30 17.98 -0.76
C PHE A 340 -5.10 19.07 -0.06
N VAL A 341 -4.68 19.45 1.13
CA VAL A 341 -5.35 20.51 1.90
C VAL A 341 -4.39 21.64 2.17
N SER A 342 -4.79 22.86 1.81
CA SER A 342 -3.98 24.07 1.91
C SER A 342 -4.63 25.11 2.80
N SER A 343 -3.83 25.80 3.62
CA SER A 343 -4.25 26.92 4.48
C SER A 343 -3.27 28.08 4.43
N ILE A 344 -3.77 29.30 4.62
CA ILE A 344 -2.96 30.52 4.65
C ILE A 344 -2.70 30.92 6.10
N ASN A 345 -1.45 31.21 6.45
CA ASN A 345 -1.06 31.80 7.71
C ASN A 345 -1.40 33.31 7.73
N LYS A 346 -2.47 33.68 8.40
CA LYS A 346 -2.98 35.09 8.45
C LYS A 346 -2.34 35.88 9.57
#